data_a9ce8330934cd6e22fa7a0b064ca923e
#
_entry.id   a9ce8330934cd6e22fa7a0b064ca923e
#
_cell.length_a   1.000
_cell.length_b   1.000
_cell.length_c   1.000
_cell.angle_alpha   90.00
_cell.angle_beta   90.00
_cell.angle_gamma   90.00
#
_symmetry.space_group_name_H-M   'P 1'
#
loop_
_entity.id
_entity.type
_entity.pdbx_description
1 polymer ?
#
loop_
_entity_poly.entity_id
_entity_poly.type
_entity_poly.pdbx_seq_one_letter_code
_entity_poly.pdbx_strand_id
1 'polypeptide(L)'
;MVHSHTVRLPLAALALALVLPACAGVGTEPLPGRPAHHAEGGFRNTNPEFKRPDGWTRFTFFVRRGWATLTAPRTYEAPRRDNDGSALRAPDPGAPTITWVGHATLLVQLAGVNLLTDPHWGERASPLSWAGPRRLSPPGLAFERLPPIHLVLISHDHFDHLDLDTVKRLAAAHDPLFLVPLGLKQWFADNGMTRVEELDWWQGAEHRGLRLVCVPAQHFAQRSLWDANRRLWASWALIAPERRFYFGGDSGYFSGFREAGERLGPFDLAAIAIGAYLPQEIMRFTHTTPEQAVQAFEDLRARQLLGIHWGTFDLGDEPLDEPPRRMRAEAQRRGIPPDRAWIFDLGETRRW
;
A
#
# COMPACT_ATOMS: atom_id res chain seq x y z
N MET A 1 64.33 -0.42 8.20
CA MET A 1 63.26 -0.41 9.23
C MET A 1 61.97 -0.11 8.49
N VAL A 2 61.17 -1.14 8.22
CA VAL A 2 59.90 -1.04 7.53
C VAL A 2 58.79 -1.20 8.58
N HIS A 3 58.03 -0.13 8.83
CA HIS A 3 56.90 -0.17 9.75
C HIS A 3 55.65 -0.62 8.97
N SER A 4 55.20 -1.85 9.25
CA SER A 4 53.93 -2.37 8.80
C SER A 4 52.81 -1.82 9.66
N HIS A 5 51.95 -0.96 9.10
CA HIS A 5 50.67 -0.56 9.73
C HIS A 5 49.63 -1.64 9.40
N THR A 6 49.37 -2.50 10.39
CA THR A 6 48.21 -3.38 10.41
C THR A 6 46.95 -2.56 10.69
N VAL A 7 46.14 -2.35 9.67
CA VAL A 7 44.75 -1.80 9.80
C VAL A 7 43.90 -2.88 10.49
N ARG A 8 43.59 -2.70 11.75
CA ARG A 8 42.59 -3.50 12.46
C ARG A 8 41.20 -2.98 12.07
N LEU A 9 40.50 -3.71 11.22
CA LEU A 9 39.06 -3.55 11.05
C LEU A 9 38.36 -4.01 12.34
N PRO A 10 37.45 -3.20 12.92
CA PRO A 10 36.61 -3.69 13.99
C PRO A 10 35.56 -4.64 13.38
N LEU A 11 35.72 -5.93 13.63
CA LEU A 11 34.68 -6.94 13.52
C LEU A 11 33.61 -6.61 14.56
N ALA A 12 32.68 -5.74 14.22
CA ALA A 12 31.39 -5.67 14.91
C ALA A 12 30.61 -6.93 14.50
N ALA A 13 30.92 -8.04 15.15
CA ALA A 13 30.12 -9.24 15.10
C ALA A 13 28.75 -8.90 15.67
N LEU A 14 27.78 -8.70 14.76
CA LEU A 14 26.37 -8.66 15.13
C LEU A 14 25.99 -10.08 15.52
N ALA A 15 26.25 -10.44 16.77
CA ALA A 15 25.72 -11.66 17.39
C ALA A 15 24.21 -11.47 17.51
N LEU A 16 23.47 -11.78 16.44
CA LEU A 16 22.03 -11.94 16.46
C LEU A 16 21.77 -13.24 17.21
N ALA A 17 21.61 -13.14 18.54
CA ALA A 17 21.19 -14.24 19.37
C ALA A 17 19.83 -14.72 18.84
N LEU A 18 19.83 -15.87 18.17
CA LEU A 18 18.65 -16.68 17.85
C LEU A 18 18.05 -17.21 19.16
N VAL A 19 17.43 -16.34 19.93
CA VAL A 19 16.41 -16.76 20.88
C VAL A 19 15.16 -16.92 20.03
N LEU A 20 14.86 -18.15 19.64
CA LEU A 20 13.56 -18.55 19.12
C LEU A 20 12.62 -18.71 20.33
N PRO A 21 11.86 -17.71 20.76
CA PRO A 21 10.69 -18.00 21.55
C PRO A 21 9.69 -18.63 20.56
N ALA A 22 9.07 -19.70 20.99
CA ALA A 22 7.87 -20.23 20.37
C ALA A 22 6.78 -19.15 20.46
N CYS A 23 6.81 -18.17 19.57
CA CYS A 23 5.69 -17.26 19.39
C CYS A 23 4.56 -18.10 18.86
N ALA A 24 3.47 -18.19 19.59
CA ALA A 24 2.21 -18.64 19.08
C ALA A 24 1.90 -17.76 17.85
N GLY A 25 2.21 -18.26 16.67
CA GLY A 25 1.84 -17.64 15.40
C GLY A 25 0.32 -17.58 15.34
N VAL A 26 -0.20 -16.69 14.50
CA VAL A 26 -1.62 -16.69 14.18
C VAL A 26 -2.01 -18.07 13.66
N GLY A 27 -3.12 -18.62 14.16
CA GLY A 27 -3.62 -19.93 13.77
C GLY A 27 -3.89 -20.01 12.26
N THR A 28 -3.75 -21.18 11.70
CA THR A 28 -4.01 -21.42 10.25
C THR A 28 -5.47 -21.77 9.98
N GLU A 29 -6.22 -22.19 11.01
CA GLU A 29 -7.61 -22.59 10.90
C GLU A 29 -8.57 -21.44 11.21
N PRO A 30 -9.74 -21.37 10.55
CA PRO A 30 -10.75 -20.38 10.87
C PRO A 30 -11.37 -20.63 12.25
N LEU A 31 -11.73 -19.55 12.95
CA LEU A 31 -12.43 -19.68 14.24
C LEU A 31 -13.88 -20.10 14.01
N PRO A 32 -14.40 -21.09 14.75
CA PRO A 32 -15.81 -21.49 14.67
C PRO A 32 -16.76 -20.30 14.93
N GLY A 33 -17.76 -20.14 14.06
CA GLY A 33 -18.77 -19.06 14.19
C GLY A 33 -18.26 -17.66 13.87
N ARG A 34 -17.04 -17.51 13.35
CA ARG A 34 -16.47 -16.24 12.89
C ARG A 34 -16.28 -16.26 11.36
N PRO A 35 -16.13 -15.10 10.70
CA PRO A 35 -15.75 -15.05 9.29
C PRO A 35 -14.48 -15.88 9.01
N ALA A 36 -14.39 -16.49 7.83
CA ALA A 36 -13.32 -17.44 7.48
C ALA A 36 -11.90 -16.88 7.56
N HIS A 37 -11.74 -15.57 7.53
CA HIS A 37 -10.44 -14.90 7.66
C HIS A 37 -10.02 -14.65 9.11
N HIS A 38 -10.89 -14.88 10.10
CA HIS A 38 -10.51 -14.81 11.52
C HIS A 38 -9.85 -16.11 11.95
N ALA A 39 -8.71 -16.01 12.61
CA ALA A 39 -7.95 -17.11 13.16
C ALA A 39 -7.55 -16.83 14.61
N GLU A 40 -7.09 -17.85 15.34
CA GLU A 40 -6.60 -17.65 16.69
C GLU A 40 -5.43 -16.65 16.70
N GLY A 41 -5.56 -15.59 17.47
CA GLY A 41 -4.55 -14.55 17.61
C GLY A 41 -4.45 -13.53 16.46
N GLY A 42 -5.33 -13.59 15.44
CA GLY A 42 -5.31 -12.64 14.33
C GLY A 42 -6.10 -13.07 13.09
N PHE A 43 -5.49 -12.90 11.91
CA PHE A 43 -6.18 -13.04 10.63
C PHE A 43 -5.40 -13.92 9.65
N ARG A 44 -6.10 -14.45 8.64
CA ARG A 44 -5.57 -15.32 7.60
C ARG A 44 -6.15 -14.99 6.23
N ASN A 45 -5.43 -15.34 5.17
CA ASN A 45 -5.99 -15.30 3.82
C ASN A 45 -7.01 -16.44 3.63
N THR A 46 -8.07 -16.16 2.87
CA THR A 46 -9.15 -17.12 2.59
C THR A 46 -8.94 -17.91 1.31
N ASN A 47 -8.01 -17.47 0.44
CA ASN A 47 -7.67 -18.22 -0.76
C ASN A 47 -6.96 -19.54 -0.37
N PRO A 48 -7.49 -20.72 -0.71
CA PRO A 48 -6.88 -22.00 -0.37
C PRO A 48 -5.53 -22.23 -1.07
N GLU A 49 -5.28 -21.54 -2.18
CA GLU A 49 -4.00 -21.62 -2.90
C GLU A 49 -2.92 -20.72 -2.29
N PHE A 50 -3.28 -19.86 -1.34
CA PHE A 50 -2.32 -18.96 -0.71
C PHE A 50 -1.23 -19.74 0.01
N LYS A 51 0.01 -19.55 -0.42
CA LYS A 51 1.19 -20.13 0.20
C LYS A 51 2.17 -19.03 0.59
N ARG A 52 2.44 -18.96 1.87
CA ARG A 52 3.53 -18.10 2.34
C ARG A 52 4.86 -18.78 2.04
N PRO A 53 5.85 -18.08 1.45
CA PRO A 53 7.19 -18.63 1.29
C PRO A 53 7.75 -19.11 2.64
N ASP A 54 8.56 -20.14 2.64
CA ASP A 54 9.19 -20.63 3.87
C ASP A 54 10.09 -19.55 4.51
N GLY A 55 10.38 -19.73 5.80
CA GLY A 55 11.11 -18.73 6.58
C GLY A 55 12.53 -18.47 6.07
N TRP A 56 13.19 -19.52 5.53
CA TRP A 56 14.55 -19.39 5.00
C TRP A 56 14.59 -18.58 3.70
N THR A 57 13.69 -18.86 2.76
CA THR A 57 13.53 -18.12 1.50
C THR A 57 13.27 -16.65 1.77
N ARG A 58 12.37 -16.32 2.71
CA ARG A 58 12.11 -14.93 3.11
C ARG A 58 13.33 -14.28 3.77
N PHE A 59 13.96 -14.97 4.70
CA PHE A 59 15.13 -14.45 5.41
C PHE A 59 16.26 -14.12 4.43
N THR A 60 16.60 -15.02 3.52
CA THR A 60 17.66 -14.81 2.52
C THR A 60 17.33 -13.66 1.58
N PHE A 61 16.07 -13.53 1.18
CA PHE A 61 15.61 -12.39 0.38
C PHE A 61 15.82 -11.06 1.12
N PHE A 62 15.35 -10.93 2.36
CA PHE A 62 15.50 -9.68 3.11
C PHE A 62 16.95 -9.35 3.42
N VAL A 63 17.80 -10.34 3.74
CA VAL A 63 19.23 -10.11 3.96
C VAL A 63 19.89 -9.62 2.67
N ARG A 64 19.64 -10.29 1.54
CA ARG A 64 20.18 -9.89 0.24
C ARG A 64 19.73 -8.48 -0.16
N ARG A 65 18.44 -8.18 -0.01
CA ARG A 65 17.87 -6.86 -0.32
C ARG A 65 18.43 -5.77 0.61
N GLY A 66 18.52 -6.04 1.90
CA GLY A 66 19.12 -5.12 2.88
C GLY A 66 20.59 -4.83 2.53
N TRP A 67 21.35 -5.87 2.18
CA TRP A 67 22.74 -5.72 1.75
C TRP A 67 22.85 -4.90 0.47
N ALA A 68 22.04 -5.20 -0.55
CA ALA A 68 22.03 -4.46 -1.82
C ALA A 68 21.66 -2.98 -1.61
N THR A 69 20.70 -2.68 -0.76
CA THR A 69 20.31 -1.30 -0.42
C THR A 69 21.47 -0.51 0.22
N LEU A 70 22.32 -1.18 1.00
CA LEU A 70 23.47 -0.54 1.66
C LEU A 70 24.70 -0.38 0.74
N THR A 71 24.96 -1.38 -0.11
CA THR A 71 26.21 -1.45 -0.89
C THR A 71 26.09 -0.99 -2.34
N ALA A 72 24.91 -1.16 -2.93
CA ALA A 72 24.62 -0.83 -4.32
C ALA A 72 23.16 -0.35 -4.46
N PRO A 73 22.79 0.79 -3.83
CA PRO A 73 21.44 1.30 -3.91
C PRO A 73 21.07 1.63 -5.34
N ARG A 74 19.91 1.13 -5.79
CA ARG A 74 19.36 1.52 -7.08
C ARG A 74 18.86 2.96 -7.01
N THR A 75 19.03 3.70 -8.09
CA THR A 75 18.51 5.05 -8.25
C THR A 75 17.49 5.07 -9.37
N TYR A 76 16.43 5.80 -9.15
CA TYR A 76 15.38 6.03 -10.14
C TYR A 76 14.66 7.32 -9.80
N GLU A 77 14.42 8.14 -10.78
CA GLU A 77 13.60 9.32 -10.66
C GLU A 77 12.36 9.12 -11.52
N ALA A 78 11.22 8.92 -10.86
CA ALA A 78 9.96 8.76 -11.56
C ALA A 78 9.57 10.07 -12.27
N PRO A 79 8.96 10.02 -13.46
CA PRO A 79 8.44 11.21 -14.13
C PRO A 79 7.58 12.04 -13.18
N ARG A 80 7.73 13.38 -13.27
CA ARG A 80 7.13 14.29 -12.32
C ARG A 80 6.45 15.46 -13.00
N ARG A 81 5.34 15.92 -12.42
CA ARG A 81 4.68 17.20 -12.74
C ARG A 81 4.70 18.10 -11.53
N ASP A 82 4.98 19.37 -11.74
CA ASP A 82 4.89 20.36 -10.69
C ASP A 82 3.42 20.50 -10.26
N ASN A 83 3.20 20.41 -8.95
CA ASN A 83 1.89 20.57 -8.32
C ASN A 83 2.04 21.42 -7.07
N ASP A 84 1.65 22.67 -7.16
CA ASP A 84 1.69 23.62 -6.06
C ASP A 84 0.48 23.53 -5.11
N GLY A 85 -0.45 22.61 -5.40
CA GLY A 85 -1.68 22.40 -4.63
C GLY A 85 -2.75 23.47 -4.80
N SER A 86 -2.53 24.53 -5.58
CA SER A 86 -3.47 25.62 -5.72
C SER A 86 -4.82 25.17 -6.28
N ALA A 87 -4.81 24.33 -7.32
CA ALA A 87 -6.00 23.77 -7.94
C ALA A 87 -6.76 22.77 -7.03
N LEU A 88 -6.11 22.24 -5.99
CA LEU A 88 -6.69 21.24 -5.09
C LEU A 88 -7.47 21.87 -3.91
N ARG A 89 -7.32 23.20 -3.67
CA ARG A 89 -7.94 23.87 -2.52
C ARG A 89 -9.43 24.17 -2.69
N ALA A 90 -9.90 24.24 -3.93
CA ALA A 90 -11.30 24.49 -4.26
C ALA A 90 -11.79 23.39 -5.22
N PRO A 91 -11.95 22.15 -4.74
CA PRO A 91 -12.42 21.06 -5.58
C PRO A 91 -13.84 21.33 -6.06
N ASP A 92 -14.10 21.03 -7.32
CA ASP A 92 -15.45 21.01 -7.87
C ASP A 92 -16.15 19.70 -7.40
N PRO A 93 -17.21 19.78 -6.60
CA PRO A 93 -17.89 18.57 -6.12
C PRO A 93 -18.46 17.70 -7.25
N GLY A 94 -18.79 18.31 -8.40
CA GLY A 94 -19.30 17.62 -9.59
C GLY A 94 -18.22 17.02 -10.48
N ALA A 95 -16.94 17.32 -10.21
CA ALA A 95 -15.81 16.87 -11.02
C ALA A 95 -14.74 16.22 -10.14
N PRO A 96 -14.89 14.94 -9.77
CA PRO A 96 -13.94 14.25 -8.91
C PRO A 96 -12.54 14.24 -9.52
N THR A 97 -11.53 14.42 -8.67
CA THR A 97 -10.12 14.41 -9.05
C THR A 97 -9.34 13.41 -8.24
N ILE A 98 -8.25 12.93 -8.84
CA ILE A 98 -7.27 12.09 -8.18
C ILE A 98 -5.87 12.60 -8.49
N THR A 99 -5.04 12.73 -7.45
CA THR A 99 -3.64 13.15 -7.54
C THR A 99 -2.74 12.05 -7.01
N TRP A 100 -1.72 11.65 -7.76
CA TRP A 100 -0.74 10.69 -7.29
C TRP A 100 0.40 11.39 -6.56
N VAL A 101 0.49 11.18 -5.25
CA VAL A 101 1.55 11.74 -4.40
C VAL A 101 2.81 10.86 -4.46
N GLY A 102 2.61 9.56 -4.64
CA GLY A 102 3.68 8.56 -4.76
C GLY A 102 3.32 7.27 -4.03
N HIS A 103 3.91 6.15 -4.46
CA HIS A 103 3.63 4.82 -3.94
C HIS A 103 2.12 4.50 -3.97
N ALA A 104 1.52 4.21 -2.82
CA ALA A 104 0.08 4.01 -2.64
C ALA A 104 -0.65 5.26 -2.12
N THR A 105 0.07 6.39 -2.00
CA THR A 105 -0.53 7.65 -1.54
C THR A 105 -1.21 8.38 -2.68
N LEU A 106 -2.53 8.47 -2.59
CA LEU A 106 -3.39 9.22 -3.49
C LEU A 106 -4.17 10.27 -2.70
N LEU A 107 -4.28 11.47 -3.25
CA LEU A 107 -5.28 12.44 -2.81
C LEU A 107 -6.48 12.31 -3.74
N VAL A 108 -7.60 11.84 -3.20
CA VAL A 108 -8.87 11.71 -3.92
C VAL A 108 -9.84 12.78 -3.42
N GLN A 109 -10.39 13.56 -4.35
CA GLN A 109 -11.39 14.58 -4.09
C GLN A 109 -12.70 14.12 -4.73
N LEU A 110 -13.67 13.75 -3.92
CA LEU A 110 -14.92 13.14 -4.36
C LEU A 110 -16.08 13.67 -3.51
N ALA A 111 -17.13 14.14 -4.16
CA ALA A 111 -18.36 14.64 -3.51
C ALA A 111 -18.08 15.65 -2.38
N GLY A 112 -17.11 16.56 -2.56
CA GLY A 112 -16.71 17.56 -1.56
C GLY A 112 -15.85 17.02 -0.41
N VAL A 113 -15.43 15.75 -0.47
CA VAL A 113 -14.55 15.11 0.52
C VAL A 113 -13.15 14.99 -0.04
N ASN A 114 -12.14 15.46 0.69
CA ASN A 114 -10.73 15.23 0.42
C ASN A 114 -10.27 14.06 1.27
N LEU A 115 -9.79 13.01 0.65
CA LEU A 115 -9.27 11.83 1.35
C LEU A 115 -7.88 11.45 0.85
N LEU A 116 -7.09 10.87 1.73
CA LEU A 116 -5.81 10.26 1.42
C LEU A 116 -5.87 8.75 1.58
N THR A 117 -5.18 8.03 0.70
CA THR A 117 -4.92 6.60 0.84
C THR A 117 -3.46 6.40 1.26
N ASP A 118 -3.22 5.49 2.20
CA ASP A 118 -1.90 5.06 2.68
C ASP A 118 -0.85 6.20 2.69
N PRO A 119 -1.08 7.25 3.50
CA PRO A 119 -0.30 8.48 3.41
C PRO A 119 1.13 8.28 3.90
N HIS A 120 2.09 8.57 3.01
CA HIS A 120 3.51 8.40 3.28
C HIS A 120 4.33 9.56 2.69
N TRP A 121 4.86 10.44 3.55
CA TRP A 121 5.79 11.51 3.20
C TRP A 121 7.21 11.29 3.74
N GLY A 122 7.40 10.21 4.53
CA GLY A 122 8.68 9.85 5.10
C GLY A 122 9.76 9.52 4.05
N GLU A 123 11.02 9.66 4.44
CA GLU A 123 12.16 9.34 3.57
C GLU A 123 12.39 7.84 3.40
N ARG A 124 11.87 7.01 4.32
CA ARG A 124 12.10 5.55 4.31
C ARG A 124 10.83 4.79 4.66
N ALA A 125 10.64 3.69 3.99
CA ALA A 125 9.68 2.65 4.35
C ALA A 125 10.32 1.72 5.42
N SER A 126 10.47 2.22 6.64
CA SER A 126 11.24 1.53 7.70
C SER A 126 10.91 2.06 9.10
N PRO A 127 11.02 1.25 10.15
CA PRO A 127 10.98 1.73 11.53
C PRO A 127 12.24 2.52 11.93
N LEU A 128 13.30 2.46 11.10
CA LEU A 128 14.59 3.08 11.38
C LEU A 128 14.83 4.24 10.41
N SER A 129 15.12 5.43 10.91
CA SER A 129 15.38 6.63 10.10
C SER A 129 16.65 6.52 9.23
N TRP A 130 17.57 5.63 9.58
CA TRP A 130 18.88 5.47 8.93
C TRP A 130 19.00 4.20 8.06
N ALA A 131 18.09 3.24 8.16
CA ALA A 131 18.14 1.97 7.44
C ALA A 131 16.79 1.61 6.80
N GLY A 132 16.81 0.69 5.82
CA GLY A 132 15.64 0.24 5.07
C GLY A 132 15.43 1.01 3.76
N PRO A 133 14.41 0.65 2.97
CA PRO A 133 14.16 1.23 1.65
C PRO A 133 14.00 2.75 1.71
N ARG A 134 14.88 3.45 0.98
CA ARG A 134 14.82 4.91 0.89
C ARG A 134 13.88 5.30 -0.25
N ARG A 135 13.19 6.42 -0.07
CA ARG A 135 12.40 7.06 -1.12
C ARG A 135 13.32 7.45 -2.29
N LEU A 136 12.94 7.03 -3.49
CA LEU A 136 13.68 7.27 -4.73
C LEU A 136 13.37 8.64 -5.32
N SER A 137 12.12 9.06 -5.23
CA SER A 137 11.64 10.34 -5.77
C SER A 137 10.88 11.11 -4.67
N PRO A 138 11.03 12.44 -4.58
CA PRO A 138 10.26 13.26 -3.64
C PRO A 138 8.74 13.06 -3.83
N PRO A 139 7.92 13.31 -2.80
CA PRO A 139 6.46 13.30 -2.96
C PRO A 139 6.00 14.25 -4.06
N GLY A 140 5.06 13.82 -4.90
CA GLY A 140 4.52 14.59 -6.01
C GLY A 140 3.75 15.84 -5.58
N LEU A 141 3.29 15.86 -4.32
CA LEU A 141 2.67 17.01 -3.68
C LEU A 141 3.32 17.20 -2.30
N ALA A 142 3.79 18.40 -1.99
CA ALA A 142 4.33 18.70 -0.66
C ALA A 142 3.21 18.64 0.40
N PHE A 143 3.54 18.16 1.59
CA PHE A 143 2.57 18.00 2.69
C PHE A 143 1.86 19.34 3.02
N GLU A 144 2.61 20.43 3.02
CA GLU A 144 2.11 21.80 3.32
C GLU A 144 1.18 22.36 2.22
N ARG A 145 1.10 21.68 1.09
CA ARG A 145 0.24 22.03 -0.05
C ARG A 145 -1.07 21.23 -0.08
N LEU A 146 -1.25 20.32 0.86
CA LEU A 146 -2.50 19.56 0.99
C LEU A 146 -3.69 20.50 1.25
N PRO A 147 -4.84 20.25 0.63
CA PRO A 147 -6.10 20.85 1.07
C PRO A 147 -6.50 20.30 2.45
N PRO A 148 -7.52 20.84 3.12
CA PRO A 148 -8.08 20.23 4.33
C PRO A 148 -8.42 18.76 4.08
N ILE A 149 -7.83 17.83 4.83
CA ILE A 149 -8.08 16.39 4.71
C ILE A 149 -9.18 15.98 5.69
N HIS A 150 -10.20 15.31 5.17
CA HIS A 150 -11.36 14.89 5.94
C HIS A 150 -11.28 13.43 6.38
N LEU A 151 -10.62 12.60 5.57
CA LEU A 151 -10.60 11.15 5.70
C LEU A 151 -9.23 10.59 5.28
N VAL A 152 -8.77 9.58 5.99
CA VAL A 152 -7.58 8.79 5.64
C VAL A 152 -7.94 7.33 5.62
N LEU A 153 -7.64 6.63 4.54
CA LEU A 153 -7.78 5.18 4.43
C LEU A 153 -6.42 4.53 4.57
N ILE A 154 -6.32 3.56 5.46
CA ILE A 154 -5.13 2.71 5.60
C ILE A 154 -5.49 1.31 5.10
N SER A 155 -4.72 0.77 4.17
CA SER A 155 -4.93 -0.59 3.67
C SER A 155 -4.39 -1.65 4.64
N HIS A 156 -3.22 -1.44 5.19
CA HIS A 156 -2.56 -2.35 6.14
C HIS A 156 -1.40 -1.67 6.85
N ASP A 157 -0.69 -2.38 7.70
CA ASP A 157 0.28 -1.81 8.64
C ASP A 157 1.74 -1.83 8.19
N HIS A 158 2.07 -2.22 6.95
CA HIS A 158 3.46 -2.18 6.48
C HIS A 158 4.02 -0.75 6.49
N PHE A 159 5.34 -0.63 6.61
CA PHE A 159 6.00 0.67 6.78
C PHE A 159 5.92 1.59 5.58
N ASP A 160 5.71 1.08 4.38
CA ASP A 160 5.51 1.83 3.14
C ASP A 160 4.06 2.31 2.93
N HIS A 161 3.10 1.83 3.74
CA HIS A 161 1.69 2.21 3.73
C HIS A 161 1.25 2.98 4.97
N LEU A 162 1.82 2.69 6.13
CA LEU A 162 1.51 3.33 7.41
C LEU A 162 2.76 3.99 7.99
N ASP A 163 3.01 5.23 7.61
CA ASP A 163 4.10 6.07 8.10
C ASP A 163 3.66 6.86 9.34
N LEU A 164 4.25 6.52 10.49
CA LEU A 164 3.87 7.08 11.79
C LEU A 164 3.98 8.62 11.83
N ASP A 165 5.07 9.16 11.30
CA ASP A 165 5.29 10.60 11.33
C ASP A 165 4.27 11.34 10.44
N THR A 166 3.95 10.78 9.29
CA THR A 166 2.93 11.33 8.38
C THR A 166 1.55 11.31 9.03
N VAL A 167 1.11 10.17 9.62
CA VAL A 167 -0.24 10.12 10.22
C VAL A 167 -0.36 11.01 11.47
N LYS A 168 0.69 11.16 12.26
CA LYS A 168 0.74 12.13 13.37
C LYS A 168 0.64 13.59 12.87
N ARG A 169 1.37 13.93 11.81
CA ARG A 169 1.28 15.26 11.20
C ARG A 169 -0.12 15.54 10.64
N LEU A 170 -0.74 14.54 10.00
CA LEU A 170 -2.12 14.66 9.50
C LEU A 170 -3.12 14.84 10.64
N ALA A 171 -3.01 14.08 11.72
CA ALA A 171 -3.84 14.23 12.90
C ALA A 171 -3.73 15.64 13.49
N ALA A 172 -2.52 16.15 13.63
CA ALA A 172 -2.27 17.48 14.18
C ALA A 172 -2.75 18.64 13.27
N ALA A 173 -2.60 18.50 11.95
CA ALA A 173 -2.86 19.59 11.01
C ALA A 173 -4.31 19.62 10.49
N HIS A 174 -4.97 18.44 10.39
CA HIS A 174 -6.25 18.30 9.69
C HIS A 174 -7.33 17.58 10.52
N ASP A 175 -6.95 16.88 11.58
CA ASP A 175 -7.85 16.04 12.41
C ASP A 175 -8.81 15.17 11.56
N PRO A 176 -8.31 14.37 10.59
CA PRO A 176 -9.15 13.54 9.74
C PRO A 176 -9.71 12.35 10.51
N LEU A 177 -10.82 11.77 10.02
CA LEU A 177 -11.18 10.42 10.42
C LEU A 177 -10.23 9.43 9.75
N PHE A 178 -9.58 8.56 10.54
CA PHE A 178 -8.82 7.42 10.02
C PHE A 178 -9.75 6.20 9.94
N LEU A 179 -9.93 5.63 8.74
CA LEU A 179 -10.56 4.33 8.55
C LEU A 179 -9.48 3.28 8.32
N VAL A 180 -9.50 2.25 9.13
CA VAL A 180 -8.43 1.24 9.17
C VAL A 180 -9.02 -0.17 9.25
N PRO A 181 -8.30 -1.22 8.81
CA PRO A 181 -8.70 -2.60 9.06
C PRO A 181 -8.63 -2.98 10.55
N LEU A 182 -9.38 -4.03 10.94
CA LEU A 182 -9.44 -4.54 12.31
C LEU A 182 -8.06 -4.73 12.94
N GLY A 183 -7.95 -4.35 14.22
CA GLY A 183 -6.75 -4.47 15.03
C GLY A 183 -5.78 -3.29 14.90
N LEU A 184 -6.03 -2.32 14.00
CA LEU A 184 -5.21 -1.13 13.88
C LEU A 184 -5.64 0.01 14.81
N LYS A 185 -6.89 0.07 15.24
CA LYS A 185 -7.39 1.15 16.12
C LYS A 185 -6.56 1.31 17.39
N GLN A 186 -6.17 0.20 18.02
CA GLN A 186 -5.34 0.24 19.22
C GLN A 186 -3.96 0.83 18.92
N TRP A 187 -3.34 0.47 17.77
CA TRP A 187 -2.05 1.05 17.39
C TRP A 187 -2.13 2.58 17.21
N PHE A 188 -3.21 3.09 16.64
CA PHE A 188 -3.43 4.53 16.53
C PHE A 188 -3.60 5.18 17.90
N ALA A 189 -4.39 4.56 18.80
CA ALA A 189 -4.61 5.05 20.17
C ALA A 189 -3.29 5.10 20.98
N ASP A 190 -2.47 4.07 20.87
CA ASP A 190 -1.14 4.00 21.54
C ASP A 190 -0.20 5.11 21.03
N ASN A 191 -0.46 5.65 19.84
CA ASN A 191 0.28 6.76 19.25
C ASN A 191 -0.42 8.12 19.37
N GLY A 192 -1.46 8.22 20.22
CA GLY A 192 -2.14 9.47 20.55
C GLY A 192 -3.20 9.93 19.56
N MET A 193 -3.63 9.06 18.64
CA MET A 193 -4.66 9.36 17.63
C MET A 193 -5.93 8.58 17.96
N THR A 194 -7.02 9.29 18.27
CA THR A 194 -8.28 8.70 18.75
C THR A 194 -9.42 8.74 17.75
N ARG A 195 -9.32 9.60 16.71
CA ARG A 195 -10.35 9.72 15.69
C ARG A 195 -10.19 8.64 14.62
N VAL A 196 -10.39 7.38 15.05
CA VAL A 196 -10.15 6.16 14.29
C VAL A 196 -11.34 5.24 14.36
N GLU A 197 -11.77 4.75 13.21
CA GLU A 197 -12.78 3.70 13.08
C GLU A 197 -12.14 2.49 12.38
N GLU A 198 -12.33 1.29 12.93
CA GLU A 198 -11.82 0.07 12.32
C GLU A 198 -12.97 -0.78 11.79
N LEU A 199 -12.75 -1.38 10.62
CA LEU A 199 -13.74 -2.20 9.93
C LEU A 199 -13.18 -3.58 9.59
N ASP A 200 -14.05 -4.57 9.64
CA ASP A 200 -13.81 -5.91 9.13
C ASP A 200 -14.13 -5.98 7.63
N TRP A 201 -13.69 -7.02 6.94
CA TRP A 201 -14.02 -7.25 5.55
C TRP A 201 -15.54 -7.26 5.34
N TRP A 202 -15.97 -6.57 4.29
CA TRP A 202 -17.36 -6.34 3.90
C TRP A 202 -18.17 -5.44 4.86
N GLN A 203 -17.59 -4.98 5.96
CA GLN A 203 -18.20 -3.92 6.75
C GLN A 203 -18.07 -2.58 6.06
N GLY A 204 -19.02 -1.70 6.30
CA GLY A 204 -19.05 -0.35 5.75
C GLY A 204 -19.30 0.70 6.81
N ALA A 205 -18.77 1.90 6.57
CA ALA A 205 -19.04 3.12 7.31
C ALA A 205 -19.57 4.21 6.37
N GLU A 206 -20.29 5.16 6.89
CA GLU A 206 -20.72 6.35 6.16
C GLU A 206 -20.03 7.59 6.73
N HIS A 207 -19.42 8.37 5.86
CA HIS A 207 -18.79 9.61 6.24
C HIS A 207 -19.02 10.70 5.19
N ARG A 208 -19.64 11.81 5.61
CA ARG A 208 -19.94 12.98 4.74
C ARG A 208 -20.65 12.60 3.42
N GLY A 209 -21.58 11.66 3.47
CA GLY A 209 -22.33 11.19 2.29
C GLY A 209 -21.57 10.18 1.40
N LEU A 210 -20.38 9.77 1.78
CA LEU A 210 -19.65 8.66 1.17
C LEU A 210 -19.87 7.38 1.97
N ARG A 211 -20.26 6.30 1.31
CA ARG A 211 -20.19 4.96 1.86
C ARG A 211 -18.83 4.36 1.57
N LEU A 212 -18.14 3.91 2.61
CA LEU A 212 -16.82 3.31 2.53
C LEU A 212 -16.95 1.85 2.97
N VAL A 213 -16.41 0.93 2.19
CA VAL A 213 -16.48 -0.51 2.47
C VAL A 213 -15.07 -1.06 2.54
N CYS A 214 -14.76 -1.76 3.64
CA CYS A 214 -13.55 -2.55 3.79
C CYS A 214 -13.68 -3.82 2.94
N VAL A 215 -12.82 -4.00 1.96
CA VAL A 215 -12.89 -5.08 0.97
C VAL A 215 -11.77 -6.06 1.19
N PRO A 216 -12.00 -7.39 1.07
CA PRO A 216 -10.93 -8.38 1.17
C PRO A 216 -9.77 -8.10 0.22
N ALA A 217 -8.56 -8.31 0.73
CA ALA A 217 -7.32 -8.33 -0.05
C ALA A 217 -6.54 -9.61 0.26
N GLN A 218 -5.65 -10.03 -0.63
CA GLN A 218 -4.77 -11.17 -0.41
C GLN A 218 -3.35 -10.66 -0.10
N HIS A 219 -3.08 -10.47 1.18
CA HIS A 219 -1.82 -9.90 1.64
C HIS A 219 -1.45 -10.41 3.04
N PHE A 220 -0.75 -9.62 3.81
CA PHE A 220 -0.41 -9.87 5.22
C PHE A 220 -0.14 -8.54 5.93
N ALA A 221 -0.10 -8.59 7.25
CA ALA A 221 0.24 -7.47 8.12
C ALA A 221 1.43 -7.84 9.01
N GLN A 222 2.39 -6.93 9.18
CA GLN A 222 3.53 -7.13 10.08
C GLN A 222 4.33 -5.83 10.26
N ARG A 223 4.52 -5.38 11.50
CA ARG A 223 5.40 -4.26 11.86
C ARG A 223 6.54 -4.65 12.79
N SER A 224 6.44 -5.82 13.42
CA SER A 224 7.47 -6.35 14.33
C SER A 224 7.72 -7.83 14.06
N LEU A 225 8.69 -8.41 14.73
CA LEU A 225 8.97 -9.85 14.63
C LEU A 225 7.85 -10.71 15.25
N TRP A 226 6.95 -10.10 16.05
CA TRP A 226 6.01 -10.81 16.93
C TRP A 226 4.53 -10.57 16.57
N ASP A 227 4.22 -9.69 15.61
CA ASP A 227 2.86 -9.25 15.33
C ASP A 227 2.35 -9.63 13.94
N ALA A 228 2.99 -10.60 13.28
CA ALA A 228 2.57 -11.06 11.96
C ALA A 228 1.09 -11.47 11.97
N ASN A 229 0.31 -10.85 11.10
CA ASN A 229 -1.13 -11.09 10.90
C ASN A 229 -2.02 -10.85 12.13
N ARG A 230 -1.54 -10.15 13.15
CA ARG A 230 -2.37 -9.75 14.29
C ARG A 230 -3.34 -8.61 13.95
N ARG A 231 -3.09 -7.91 12.86
CA ARG A 231 -3.95 -6.88 12.28
C ARG A 231 -4.41 -7.31 10.91
N LEU A 232 -5.60 -6.89 10.52
CA LEU A 232 -6.15 -7.19 9.21
C LEU A 232 -5.52 -6.30 8.13
N TRP A 233 -5.62 -6.70 6.89
CA TRP A 233 -5.29 -5.94 5.67
C TRP A 233 -6.52 -5.86 4.78
N ALA A 234 -6.63 -4.82 3.97
CA ALA A 234 -7.82 -4.60 3.17
C ALA A 234 -7.54 -3.76 1.91
N SER A 235 -8.41 -3.90 0.94
CA SER A 235 -8.71 -2.89 -0.07
C SER A 235 -9.90 -2.05 0.39
N TRP A 236 -10.18 -0.94 -0.30
CA TRP A 236 -11.29 -0.05 0.03
C TRP A 236 -12.15 0.26 -1.19
N ALA A 237 -13.47 0.22 -1.01
CA ALA A 237 -14.41 0.74 -1.98
C ALA A 237 -15.08 2.00 -1.43
N LEU A 238 -15.01 3.08 -2.21
CA LEU A 238 -15.68 4.36 -1.93
C LEU A 238 -16.84 4.51 -2.90
N ILE A 239 -18.03 4.70 -2.34
CA ILE A 239 -19.28 4.76 -3.08
C ILE A 239 -19.94 6.10 -2.78
N ALA A 240 -19.90 6.99 -3.76
CA ALA A 240 -20.72 8.20 -3.83
C ALA A 240 -21.97 7.94 -4.69
N PRO A 241 -22.96 8.83 -4.69
CA PRO A 241 -24.18 8.63 -5.49
C PRO A 241 -23.91 8.35 -6.98
N GLU A 242 -22.93 9.02 -7.58
CA GLU A 242 -22.66 8.93 -9.02
C GLU A 242 -21.28 8.39 -9.36
N ARG A 243 -20.43 8.10 -8.38
CA ARG A 243 -19.04 7.67 -8.59
C ARG A 243 -18.63 6.59 -7.60
N ARG A 244 -17.86 5.63 -8.09
CA ARG A 244 -17.29 4.54 -7.30
C ARG A 244 -15.80 4.43 -7.54
N PHE A 245 -15.04 4.48 -6.48
CA PHE A 245 -13.60 4.34 -6.51
C PHE A 245 -13.17 3.08 -5.75
N TYR A 246 -12.26 2.32 -6.34
CA TYR A 246 -11.62 1.18 -5.69
C TYR A 246 -10.14 1.48 -5.42
N PHE A 247 -9.72 1.36 -4.18
CA PHE A 247 -8.33 1.42 -3.77
C PHE A 247 -7.85 0.02 -3.38
N GLY A 248 -6.93 -0.53 -4.16
CA GLY A 248 -6.44 -1.91 -3.99
C GLY A 248 -5.58 -2.11 -2.75
N GLY A 249 -4.86 -1.07 -2.28
CA GLY A 249 -3.74 -1.30 -1.36
C GLY A 249 -2.77 -2.30 -1.97
N ASP A 250 -2.26 -3.21 -1.13
CA ASP A 250 -1.45 -4.34 -1.58
C ASP A 250 -2.27 -5.63 -1.59
N SER A 251 -2.18 -6.34 -2.69
CA SER A 251 -2.82 -7.65 -2.85
C SER A 251 -2.14 -8.47 -3.93
N GLY A 252 -1.98 -9.76 -3.70
CA GLY A 252 -1.81 -10.73 -4.78
C GLY A 252 -3.12 -10.89 -5.55
N TYR A 253 -3.03 -11.35 -6.80
CA TYR A 253 -4.22 -11.62 -7.58
C TYR A 253 -4.99 -12.83 -7.03
N PHE A 254 -6.30 -12.66 -6.83
CA PHE A 254 -7.21 -13.67 -6.33
C PHE A 254 -8.67 -13.37 -6.72
N SER A 255 -9.58 -14.31 -6.46
CA SER A 255 -11.01 -14.19 -6.82
C SER A 255 -11.75 -13.02 -6.14
N GLY A 256 -11.19 -12.44 -5.08
CA GLY A 256 -11.79 -11.32 -4.37
C GLY A 256 -11.95 -10.05 -5.21
N PHE A 257 -11.14 -9.85 -6.26
CA PHE A 257 -11.35 -8.75 -7.20
C PHE A 257 -12.66 -8.89 -7.95
N ARG A 258 -12.97 -10.11 -8.43
CA ARG A 258 -14.25 -10.41 -9.09
C ARG A 258 -15.42 -10.27 -8.12
N GLU A 259 -15.30 -10.81 -6.92
CA GLU A 259 -16.33 -10.68 -5.89
C GLU A 259 -16.61 -9.20 -5.57
N ALA A 260 -15.58 -8.36 -5.46
CA ALA A 260 -15.74 -6.93 -5.25
C ALA A 260 -16.43 -6.26 -6.44
N GLY A 261 -16.08 -6.64 -7.68
CA GLY A 261 -16.74 -6.16 -8.89
C GLY A 261 -18.21 -6.55 -8.98
N GLU A 262 -18.57 -7.75 -8.53
CA GLU A 262 -19.95 -8.25 -8.49
C GLU A 262 -20.77 -7.56 -7.41
N ARG A 263 -20.23 -7.42 -6.20
CA ARG A 263 -20.96 -6.86 -5.04
C ARG A 263 -21.08 -5.33 -5.06
N LEU A 264 -20.02 -4.64 -5.50
CA LEU A 264 -19.90 -3.18 -5.33
C LEU A 264 -19.68 -2.43 -6.64
N GLY A 265 -19.31 -3.13 -7.72
CA GLY A 265 -19.07 -2.51 -9.04
C GLY A 265 -20.36 -2.21 -9.82
N PRO A 266 -20.25 -1.72 -11.06
CA PRO A 266 -18.98 -1.34 -11.68
C PRO A 266 -18.33 -0.15 -10.99
N PHE A 267 -16.98 -0.10 -10.99
CA PHE A 267 -16.23 1.05 -10.48
C PHE A 267 -15.94 2.04 -11.62
N ASP A 268 -15.90 3.33 -11.32
CA ASP A 268 -15.46 4.34 -12.29
C ASP A 268 -13.94 4.36 -12.40
N LEU A 269 -13.24 4.19 -11.25
CA LEU A 269 -11.78 4.15 -11.19
C LEU A 269 -11.31 3.10 -10.20
N ALA A 270 -10.31 2.30 -10.58
CA ALA A 270 -9.60 1.38 -9.72
C ALA A 270 -8.10 1.74 -9.66
N ALA A 271 -7.56 1.97 -8.47
CA ALA A 271 -6.13 2.14 -8.24
C ALA A 271 -5.56 0.82 -7.74
N ILE A 272 -4.65 0.19 -8.50
CA ILE A 272 -4.14 -1.16 -8.25
C ILE A 272 -2.60 -1.13 -8.27
N ALA A 273 -1.98 -1.82 -7.33
CA ALA A 273 -0.54 -1.99 -7.25
C ALA A 273 0.00 -2.71 -8.48
N ILE A 274 1.11 -2.20 -9.05
CA ILE A 274 1.81 -2.80 -10.20
C ILE A 274 3.28 -3.05 -9.94
N GLY A 275 3.80 -2.76 -8.74
CA GLY A 275 5.20 -2.94 -8.35
C GLY A 275 5.38 -4.01 -7.26
N ALA A 276 6.62 -4.27 -6.88
CA ALA A 276 7.03 -5.25 -5.89
C ALA A 276 6.59 -6.70 -6.21
N TYR A 277 6.63 -7.09 -7.49
CA TYR A 277 6.15 -8.41 -7.94
C TYR A 277 7.26 -9.45 -8.16
N LEU A 278 8.54 -9.08 -8.08
CA LEU A 278 9.65 -10.01 -8.18
C LEU A 278 10.45 -10.08 -6.86
N PRO A 279 11.00 -11.26 -6.54
CA PRO A 279 10.88 -12.55 -7.24
C PRO A 279 9.52 -13.22 -7.01
N GLN A 280 8.99 -13.91 -8.02
CA GLN A 280 7.64 -14.49 -7.99
C GLN A 280 7.47 -15.57 -6.90
N GLU A 281 8.52 -16.30 -6.53
CA GLU A 281 8.46 -17.29 -5.45
C GLU A 281 8.14 -16.65 -4.08
N ILE A 282 8.36 -15.33 -3.92
CA ILE A 282 8.07 -14.58 -2.69
C ILE A 282 6.81 -13.74 -2.86
N MET A 283 6.69 -13.03 -3.99
CA MET A 283 5.74 -11.94 -4.15
C MET A 283 4.38 -12.36 -4.74
N ARG A 284 4.32 -13.46 -5.51
CA ARG A 284 3.13 -13.85 -6.31
C ARG A 284 1.80 -13.89 -5.57
N PHE A 285 1.84 -14.18 -4.27
CA PHE A 285 0.62 -14.28 -3.46
C PHE A 285 0.28 -12.99 -2.72
N THR A 286 1.18 -12.01 -2.72
CA THR A 286 1.02 -10.78 -1.93
C THR A 286 1.02 -9.51 -2.77
N HIS A 287 1.49 -9.60 -4.02
CA HIS A 287 1.50 -8.49 -4.97
C HIS A 287 1.07 -8.95 -6.36
N THR A 288 0.26 -8.16 -7.04
CA THR A 288 -0.08 -8.36 -8.45
C THR A 288 1.10 -8.02 -9.34
N THR A 289 1.29 -8.80 -10.43
CA THR A 289 2.08 -8.32 -11.57
C THR A 289 1.31 -7.23 -12.32
N PRO A 290 1.98 -6.43 -13.16
CA PRO A 290 1.27 -5.47 -14.01
C PRO A 290 0.15 -6.09 -14.86
N GLU A 291 0.36 -7.33 -15.36
CA GLU A 291 -0.65 -8.07 -16.14
C GLU A 291 -1.83 -8.50 -15.27
N GLN A 292 -1.55 -8.94 -14.04
CA GLN A 292 -2.60 -9.29 -13.08
C GLN A 292 -3.38 -8.06 -12.59
N ALA A 293 -2.74 -6.89 -12.53
CA ALA A 293 -3.44 -5.64 -12.23
C ALA A 293 -4.44 -5.27 -13.35
N VAL A 294 -4.09 -5.50 -14.62
CA VAL A 294 -5.02 -5.34 -15.74
C VAL A 294 -6.15 -6.37 -15.68
N GLN A 295 -5.86 -7.62 -15.28
CA GLN A 295 -6.91 -8.62 -15.06
C GLN A 295 -7.85 -8.23 -13.91
N ALA A 296 -7.29 -7.76 -12.79
CA ALA A 296 -8.08 -7.29 -11.64
C ALA A 296 -8.98 -6.09 -11.99
N PHE A 297 -8.50 -5.19 -12.85
CA PHE A 297 -9.28 -4.09 -13.39
C PHE A 297 -10.53 -4.58 -14.14
N GLU A 298 -10.41 -5.63 -14.97
CA GLU A 298 -11.54 -6.23 -15.69
C GLU A 298 -12.48 -6.94 -14.71
N ASP A 299 -11.95 -7.71 -13.75
CA ASP A 299 -12.74 -8.40 -12.73
C ASP A 299 -13.53 -7.44 -11.84
N LEU A 300 -12.98 -6.27 -11.51
CA LEU A 300 -13.66 -5.17 -10.81
C LEU A 300 -14.72 -4.49 -11.68
N ARG A 301 -14.78 -4.77 -12.97
CA ARG A 301 -15.62 -4.10 -13.98
C ARG A 301 -15.37 -2.59 -13.96
N ALA A 302 -14.12 -2.17 -13.75
CA ALA A 302 -13.80 -0.76 -13.66
C ALA A 302 -13.74 -0.09 -15.03
N ARG A 303 -14.04 1.21 -15.07
CA ARG A 303 -13.96 2.00 -16.31
C ARG A 303 -12.55 2.47 -16.59
N GLN A 304 -11.80 2.81 -15.52
CA GLN A 304 -10.43 3.29 -15.59
C GLN A 304 -9.56 2.55 -14.57
N LEU A 305 -8.33 2.26 -14.94
CA LEU A 305 -7.28 1.69 -14.11
C LEU A 305 -6.19 2.73 -13.87
N LEU A 306 -5.78 2.93 -12.62
CA LEU A 306 -4.57 3.67 -12.26
C LEU A 306 -3.56 2.69 -11.65
N GLY A 307 -2.40 2.55 -12.29
CA GLY A 307 -1.28 1.79 -11.73
C GLY A 307 -0.53 2.58 -10.65
N ILE A 308 -0.48 2.01 -9.45
CA ILE A 308 0.19 2.58 -8.27
C ILE A 308 1.28 1.65 -7.73
N HIS A 309 1.90 2.00 -6.61
CA HIS A 309 2.89 1.18 -5.89
C HIS A 309 4.15 0.88 -6.71
N TRP A 310 4.68 1.87 -7.44
CA TRP A 310 5.90 1.78 -8.22
C TRP A 310 6.71 3.09 -8.15
N GLY A 311 7.99 3.07 -8.49
CA GLY A 311 8.82 4.25 -8.68
C GLY A 311 9.11 5.09 -7.43
N THR A 312 8.62 4.70 -6.25
CA THR A 312 8.79 5.44 -4.99
C THR A 312 9.77 4.77 -4.03
N PHE A 313 9.62 3.49 -3.79
CA PHE A 313 10.52 2.69 -2.96
C PHE A 313 11.01 1.47 -3.76
N ASP A 314 12.25 1.05 -3.46
CA ASP A 314 12.87 -0.13 -4.06
C ASP A 314 12.55 -1.37 -3.20
N LEU A 315 11.43 -2.05 -3.47
CA LEU A 315 10.90 -3.15 -2.67
C LEU A 315 11.04 -4.53 -3.31
N GLY A 316 11.12 -4.59 -4.64
CA GLY A 316 11.21 -5.83 -5.42
C GLY A 316 12.49 -5.94 -6.24
N ASP A 317 12.65 -7.05 -6.96
CA ASP A 317 13.81 -7.28 -7.82
C ASP A 317 13.60 -6.83 -9.27
N GLU A 318 12.39 -6.41 -9.64
CA GLU A 318 12.10 -5.89 -10.97
C GLU A 318 12.85 -4.58 -11.24
N PRO A 319 13.15 -4.26 -12.52
CA PRO A 319 13.62 -2.94 -12.92
C PRO A 319 12.60 -1.86 -12.51
N LEU A 320 13.08 -0.75 -11.93
CA LEU A 320 12.23 0.27 -11.32
C LEU A 320 11.29 0.99 -12.31
N ASP A 321 11.62 0.97 -13.60
CA ASP A 321 10.85 1.54 -14.71
C ASP A 321 10.00 0.50 -15.47
N GLU A 322 10.08 -0.77 -15.10
CA GLU A 322 9.40 -1.86 -15.82
C GLU A 322 7.88 -1.89 -15.55
N PRO A 323 7.37 -1.70 -14.31
CA PRO A 323 5.96 -1.86 -14.01
C PRO A 323 5.02 -1.08 -14.94
N PRO A 324 5.22 0.24 -15.18
CA PRO A 324 4.34 1.00 -16.08
C PRO A 324 4.42 0.54 -17.54
N ARG A 325 5.59 0.09 -17.99
CA ARG A 325 5.76 -0.41 -19.37
C ARG A 325 4.99 -1.71 -19.57
N ARG A 326 5.08 -2.65 -18.63
CA ARG A 326 4.35 -3.92 -18.68
C ARG A 326 2.84 -3.73 -18.60
N MET A 327 2.37 -2.85 -17.71
CA MET A 327 0.94 -2.56 -17.61
C MET A 327 0.38 -1.99 -18.92
N ARG A 328 1.09 -1.03 -19.55
CA ARG A 328 0.67 -0.47 -20.85
C ARG A 328 0.67 -1.53 -21.96
N ALA A 329 1.69 -2.38 -22.02
CA ALA A 329 1.78 -3.46 -23.01
C ALA A 329 0.63 -4.46 -22.84
N GLU A 330 0.30 -4.85 -21.62
CA GLU A 330 -0.81 -5.76 -21.36
C GLU A 330 -2.18 -5.13 -21.67
N ALA A 331 -2.38 -3.86 -21.29
CA ALA A 331 -3.60 -3.14 -21.64
C ALA A 331 -3.78 -3.08 -23.16
N GLN A 332 -2.73 -2.75 -23.90
CA GLN A 332 -2.74 -2.76 -25.37
C GLN A 332 -3.04 -4.16 -25.93
N ARG A 333 -2.42 -5.21 -25.40
CA ARG A 333 -2.66 -6.60 -25.81
C ARG A 333 -4.13 -7.02 -25.63
N ARG A 334 -4.79 -6.48 -24.61
CA ARG A 334 -6.22 -6.73 -24.33
C ARG A 334 -7.16 -5.77 -25.05
N GLY A 335 -6.65 -4.86 -25.88
CA GLY A 335 -7.47 -3.86 -26.60
C GLY A 335 -8.05 -2.77 -25.67
N ILE A 336 -7.47 -2.58 -24.50
CA ILE A 336 -7.87 -1.51 -23.57
C ILE A 336 -7.20 -0.22 -24.03
N PRO A 337 -7.98 0.83 -24.35
CA PRO A 337 -7.43 2.07 -24.85
C PRO A 337 -6.62 2.81 -23.78
N PRO A 338 -5.59 3.61 -24.15
CA PRO A 338 -4.67 4.26 -23.21
C PRO A 338 -5.34 5.22 -22.22
N ASP A 339 -6.48 5.81 -22.60
CA ASP A 339 -7.28 6.68 -21.74
C ASP A 339 -8.03 5.92 -20.63
N ARG A 340 -8.02 4.57 -20.66
CA ARG A 340 -8.57 3.72 -19.62
C ARG A 340 -7.53 3.04 -18.75
N ALA A 341 -6.26 3.04 -19.15
CA ALA A 341 -5.15 2.43 -18.38
C ALA A 341 -4.09 3.49 -18.06
N TRP A 342 -4.22 4.12 -16.91
CA TRP A 342 -3.44 5.29 -16.53
C TRP A 342 -2.15 4.93 -15.79
N ILE A 343 -1.10 5.58 -16.19
CA ILE A 343 0.15 5.72 -15.44
C ILE A 343 0.36 7.22 -15.26
N PHE A 344 0.37 7.66 -14.03
CA PHE A 344 0.59 9.06 -13.69
C PHE A 344 2.07 9.39 -13.52
N ASP A 345 2.42 10.63 -13.80
CA ASP A 345 3.62 11.25 -13.27
C ASP A 345 3.38 11.62 -11.79
N LEU A 346 4.44 11.65 -10.98
CA LEU A 346 4.34 12.13 -9.60
C LEU A 346 3.80 13.58 -9.56
N GLY A 347 2.79 13.84 -8.77
CA GLY A 347 2.11 15.14 -8.69
C GLY A 347 1.01 15.34 -9.73
N GLU A 348 0.87 14.43 -10.69
CA GLU A 348 -0.20 14.54 -11.70
C GLU A 348 -1.58 14.41 -11.06
N THR A 349 -2.47 15.31 -11.48
CA THR A 349 -3.90 15.33 -11.11
C THR A 349 -4.76 15.12 -12.35
N ARG A 350 -5.74 14.23 -12.30
CA ARG A 350 -6.76 14.05 -13.36
C ARG A 350 -8.16 14.05 -12.78
N ARG A 351 -9.11 14.45 -13.62
CA ARG A 351 -10.54 14.20 -13.40
C ARG A 351 -10.89 12.79 -13.87
N TRP A 352 -11.90 12.19 -13.24
CA TRP A 352 -12.35 10.83 -13.53
C TRP A 352 -13.85 10.62 -13.36
#